data_a073947ec0ec9d39640d6ffb00defcfe
#
_entry.id   a073947ec0ec9d39640d6ffb00defcfe
#
_cell.length_a   1.000
_cell.length_b   1.000
_cell.length_c   1.000
_cell.angle_alpha   90.00
_cell.angle_beta   90.00
_cell.angle_gamma   90.00
#
_symmetry.space_group_name_H-M   'P 1'
#
loop_
_entity.id
_entity.type
_entity.pdbx_description
1 polymer ?
#
loop_
_entity_poly.entity_id
_entity_poly.type
_entity_poly.pdbx_seq_one_letter_code
_entity_poly.pdbx_strand_id
1 'polypeptide(L)'
;METLKHLDPAVADPRGTITNLFEGKIEHIALITSKKGSVRANHYHKEDHQYIYLVSGAYDSYSCDVNNPQKKQVLQVKPGDIVYTPPFTAHAQKFTEDSVFLALSTRQREHGKYEDDTIAFQVIEGYLNPQLSRK
;
A
#
# COMPACT_ATOMS: atom_id res chain seq x y z
N MET A 1 7.20 -10.59 2.60
CA MET A 1 6.55 -9.75 3.63
C MET A 1 6.73 -8.28 3.25
N GLU A 2 5.85 -7.44 3.77
CA GLU A 2 6.02 -6.01 3.58
C GLU A 2 7.24 -5.49 4.32
N THR A 3 7.88 -4.48 3.76
CA THR A 3 8.97 -3.75 4.41
C THR A 3 8.62 -2.26 4.47
N LEU A 4 9.06 -1.60 5.53
CA LEU A 4 8.84 -0.18 5.76
C LEU A 4 10.17 0.54 5.85
N LYS A 5 10.25 1.70 5.19
CA LYS A 5 11.40 2.58 5.28
C LYS A 5 10.91 4.01 5.50
N HIS A 6 11.48 4.70 6.46
CA HIS A 6 11.24 6.14 6.63
C HIS A 6 12.16 6.92 5.69
N LEU A 7 11.57 7.81 4.89
CA LEU A 7 12.33 8.59 3.91
C LEU A 7 12.65 9.98 4.49
N ASP A 8 13.94 10.23 4.68
CA ASP A 8 14.40 11.55 5.06
C ASP A 8 14.59 12.44 3.82
N PRO A 9 14.44 13.76 3.95
CA PRO A 9 14.70 14.65 2.83
C PRO A 9 16.14 14.51 2.32
N ALA A 10 16.28 14.42 1.00
CA ALA A 10 17.58 14.42 0.34
C ALA A 10 18.21 15.81 0.34
N VAL A 11 17.35 16.85 0.28
CA VAL A 11 17.76 18.26 0.28
C VAL A 11 16.82 19.01 1.22
N ALA A 12 17.40 19.87 2.09
CA ALA A 12 16.65 20.78 2.91
C ALA A 12 17.35 22.14 2.86
N ASP A 13 16.61 23.21 2.54
CA ASP A 13 17.11 24.57 2.49
C ASP A 13 15.98 25.55 2.90
N PRO A 14 16.23 26.89 2.92
CA PRO A 14 15.20 27.84 3.36
C PRO A 14 13.90 27.81 2.53
N ARG A 15 13.90 27.23 1.33
CA ARG A 15 12.71 27.11 0.50
C ARG A 15 11.86 25.90 0.86
N GLY A 16 12.43 24.87 1.54
CA GLY A 16 11.75 23.65 1.90
C GLY A 16 12.62 22.41 1.68
N THR A 17 11.97 21.29 1.37
CA THR A 17 12.64 19.99 1.27
C THR A 17 12.33 19.29 -0.05
N ILE A 18 13.27 18.43 -0.45
CA ILE A 18 13.05 17.46 -1.54
C ILE A 18 13.25 16.07 -0.96
N THR A 19 12.22 15.25 -1.06
CA THR A 19 12.28 13.84 -0.64
C THR A 19 12.13 12.97 -1.89
N ASN A 20 13.12 12.13 -2.16
CA ASN A 20 13.06 11.19 -3.27
C ASN A 20 12.25 9.97 -2.83
N LEU A 21 11.15 9.68 -3.52
CA LEU A 21 10.23 8.61 -3.13
C LEU A 21 10.62 7.28 -3.76
N PHE A 22 11.03 7.29 -5.03
CA PHE A 22 11.31 6.07 -5.77
C PHE A 22 12.15 6.37 -7.01
N GLU A 23 13.07 5.48 -7.30
CA GLU A 23 13.82 5.47 -8.56
C GLU A 23 13.64 4.09 -9.19
N GLY A 24 13.22 4.05 -10.45
CA GLY A 24 12.98 2.81 -11.17
C GLY A 24 11.76 2.94 -12.07
N LYS A 25 11.31 1.80 -12.60
CA LYS A 25 10.19 1.76 -13.53
C LYS A 25 8.87 1.64 -12.77
N ILE A 26 8.02 2.65 -12.91
CA ILE A 26 6.65 2.69 -12.38
C ILE A 26 5.69 2.89 -13.55
N GLU A 27 4.67 2.04 -13.62
CA GLU A 27 3.67 2.09 -14.69
C GLU A 27 2.37 2.78 -14.26
N HIS A 28 2.14 2.91 -12.95
CA HIS A 28 0.90 3.53 -12.45
C HIS A 28 1.16 4.23 -11.11
N ILE A 29 0.66 5.45 -11.01
CA ILE A 29 0.71 6.23 -9.76
C ILE A 29 -0.69 6.75 -9.48
N ALA A 30 -1.18 6.53 -8.26
CA ALA A 30 -2.46 7.05 -7.80
C ALA A 30 -2.29 7.87 -6.53
N LEU A 31 -3.02 8.98 -6.45
CA LEU A 31 -3.20 9.73 -5.21
C LEU A 31 -4.50 9.25 -4.56
N ILE A 32 -4.40 8.75 -3.34
CA ILE A 32 -5.54 8.12 -2.66
C ILE A 32 -5.77 8.80 -1.33
N THR A 33 -7.04 9.06 -1.04
CA THR A 33 -7.48 9.52 0.28
C THR A 33 -8.25 8.41 0.96
N SER A 34 -8.14 8.33 2.29
CA SER A 34 -8.85 7.33 3.08
C SER A 34 -9.30 7.95 4.40
N LYS A 35 -10.55 7.72 4.75
CA LYS A 35 -11.10 8.23 6.00
C LYS A 35 -10.72 7.33 7.16
N LYS A 36 -10.56 7.93 8.33
CA LYS A 36 -10.35 7.20 9.58
C LYS A 36 -11.36 6.08 9.73
N GLY A 37 -10.90 4.90 10.08
CA GLY A 37 -11.72 3.69 10.26
C GLY A 37 -11.90 2.86 9.00
N SER A 38 -11.54 3.37 7.82
CA SER A 38 -11.65 2.58 6.59
C SER A 38 -10.55 1.52 6.51
N VAL A 39 -10.84 0.47 5.77
CA VAL A 39 -9.88 -0.60 5.47
C VAL A 39 -9.79 -0.74 3.96
N ARG A 40 -8.57 -0.71 3.45
CA ARG A 40 -8.29 -0.93 2.04
C ARG A 40 -7.45 -2.17 1.86
N ALA A 41 -7.27 -2.57 0.62
CA ALA A 41 -6.55 -3.77 0.20
C ALA A 41 -7.31 -5.04 0.59
N ASN A 42 -6.88 -5.83 1.57
CA ASN A 42 -7.40 -7.17 1.85
C ASN A 42 -7.29 -8.06 0.60
N HIS A 43 -6.11 -8.06 0.00
CA HIS A 43 -5.82 -8.80 -1.22
C HIS A 43 -4.32 -9.06 -1.33
N TYR A 44 -3.94 -9.79 -2.38
CA TYR A 44 -2.55 -9.89 -2.81
C TYR A 44 -2.48 -9.80 -4.34
N HIS A 45 -1.29 -9.54 -4.84
CA HIS A 45 -0.99 -9.53 -6.27
C HIS A 45 -0.06 -10.67 -6.61
N LYS A 46 -0.21 -11.22 -7.82
CA LYS A 46 0.67 -12.30 -8.30
C LYS A 46 1.94 -11.75 -8.95
N GLU A 47 1.86 -10.57 -9.54
CA GLU A 47 2.97 -10.01 -10.32
C GLU A 47 3.30 -8.56 -9.94
N ASP A 48 2.34 -7.79 -9.43
CA ASP A 48 2.52 -6.38 -9.14
C ASP A 48 3.39 -6.18 -7.89
N HIS A 49 4.32 -5.24 -7.99
CA HIS A 49 5.09 -4.70 -6.87
C HIS A 49 4.50 -3.35 -6.52
N GLN A 50 4.08 -3.16 -5.29
CA GLN A 50 3.45 -1.93 -4.83
C GLN A 50 4.29 -1.20 -3.81
N TYR A 51 4.30 0.13 -3.93
CA TYR A 51 4.98 1.03 -3.00
C TYR A 51 3.96 2.07 -2.55
N ILE A 52 3.73 2.17 -1.25
CA ILE A 52 2.78 3.12 -0.66
C ILE A 52 3.56 4.15 0.13
N TYR A 53 3.47 5.42 -0.28
CA TYR A 53 4.08 6.52 0.44
C TYR A 53 3.00 7.34 1.17
N LEU A 54 3.09 7.44 2.49
CA LEU A 54 2.11 8.18 3.28
C LEU A 54 2.49 9.65 3.33
N VAL A 55 1.61 10.50 2.79
CA VAL A 55 1.78 11.96 2.79
C VAL A 55 1.29 12.55 4.11
N SER A 56 0.10 12.14 4.57
CA SER A 56 -0.47 12.61 5.83
C SER A 56 -1.39 11.53 6.42
N GLY A 57 -1.60 11.61 7.72
CA GLY A 57 -2.44 10.67 8.44
C GLY A 57 -1.66 9.55 9.10
N ALA A 58 -2.28 8.39 9.23
CA ALA A 58 -1.65 7.20 9.82
C ALA A 58 -2.46 5.96 9.47
N TYR A 59 -1.78 4.83 9.29
CA TYR A 59 -2.46 3.55 9.14
C TYR A 59 -1.60 2.41 9.67
N ASP A 60 -2.27 1.31 10.00
CA ASP A 60 -1.62 0.05 10.32
C ASP A 60 -1.70 -0.85 9.10
N SER A 61 -0.54 -1.37 8.67
CA SER A 61 -0.47 -2.31 7.56
C SER A 61 -0.31 -3.72 8.11
N TYR A 62 -1.33 -4.55 7.87
CA TYR A 62 -1.33 -5.95 8.23
C TYR A 62 -0.95 -6.76 7.01
N SER A 63 0.00 -7.66 7.16
CA SER A 63 0.42 -8.48 6.03
C SER A 63 0.83 -9.89 6.46
N CYS A 64 0.77 -10.80 5.48
CA CYS A 64 1.27 -12.16 5.62
C CYS A 64 1.65 -12.69 4.26
N ASP A 65 2.57 -13.66 4.24
CA ASP A 65 2.82 -14.46 3.05
C ASP A 65 1.60 -15.35 2.84
N VAL A 66 1.07 -15.42 1.61
CA VAL A 66 -0.12 -16.23 1.31
C VAL A 66 0.12 -17.72 1.57
N ASN A 67 1.37 -18.17 1.54
CA ASN A 67 1.75 -19.56 1.86
C ASN A 67 1.92 -19.81 3.35
N ASN A 68 1.87 -18.76 4.18
CA ASN A 68 1.99 -18.88 5.64
C ASN A 68 1.08 -17.83 6.30
N PRO A 69 -0.25 -17.95 6.13
CA PRO A 69 -1.18 -16.89 6.54
C PRO A 69 -1.32 -16.70 8.05
N GLN A 70 -0.82 -17.63 8.85
CA GLN A 70 -0.87 -17.51 10.31
C GLN A 70 0.20 -16.56 10.86
N LYS A 71 1.28 -16.33 10.12
CA LYS A 71 2.34 -15.39 10.52
C LYS A 71 2.01 -14.00 9.98
N LYS A 72 1.23 -13.25 10.74
CA LYS A 72 0.87 -11.88 10.38
C LYS A 72 1.87 -10.89 10.94
N GLN A 73 2.18 -9.88 10.15
CA GLN A 73 3.01 -8.75 10.52
C GLN A 73 2.13 -7.50 10.57
N VAL A 74 2.38 -6.63 11.52
CA VAL A 74 1.72 -5.33 11.60
C VAL A 74 2.80 -4.25 11.58
N LEU A 75 2.69 -3.32 10.64
CA LEU A 75 3.55 -2.15 10.54
C LEU A 75 2.74 -0.89 10.83
N GLN A 76 3.19 -0.08 11.75
CA GLN A 76 2.60 1.25 12.00
C GLN A 76 3.23 2.25 11.04
N VAL A 77 2.42 2.83 10.17
CA VAL A 77 2.90 3.71 9.09
C VAL A 77 2.54 5.15 9.42
N LYS A 78 3.54 6.02 9.33
CA LYS A 78 3.41 7.46 9.61
C LYS A 78 3.85 8.27 8.41
N PRO A 79 3.53 9.58 8.35
CA PRO A 79 3.93 10.41 7.22
C PRO A 79 5.43 10.36 6.97
N GLY A 80 5.82 10.23 5.71
CA GLY A 80 7.21 10.07 5.29
C GLY A 80 7.67 8.63 5.16
N ASP A 81 6.85 7.66 5.59
CA ASP A 81 7.17 6.25 5.41
C ASP A 81 6.74 5.76 4.04
N ILE A 82 7.56 4.87 3.47
CA ILE A 82 7.18 4.10 2.28
C ILE A 82 7.14 2.62 2.64
N VAL A 83 6.06 1.95 2.23
CA VAL A 83 5.85 0.52 2.45
C VAL A 83 5.91 -0.20 1.11
N TYR A 84 6.78 -1.20 1.02
CA TYR A 84 6.87 -2.06 -0.15
C TYR A 84 6.13 -3.37 0.10
N THR A 85 5.24 -3.72 -0.84
CA THR A 85 4.47 -4.97 -0.83
C THR A 85 4.85 -5.80 -2.04
N PRO A 86 5.60 -6.89 -1.85
CA PRO A 86 5.96 -7.77 -2.98
C PRO A 86 4.80 -8.66 -3.41
N PRO A 87 4.89 -9.31 -4.59
CA PRO A 87 3.92 -10.32 -5.00
C PRO A 87 3.74 -11.42 -3.96
N PHE A 88 2.55 -12.02 -3.94
CA PHE A 88 2.16 -13.11 -3.03
C PHE A 88 2.23 -12.74 -1.55
N THR A 89 2.23 -11.45 -1.25
CA THR A 89 2.07 -10.92 0.11
C THR A 89 0.67 -10.32 0.21
N ALA A 90 -0.17 -10.94 1.02
CA ALA A 90 -1.49 -10.40 1.31
C ALA A 90 -1.37 -9.25 2.31
N HIS A 91 -2.09 -8.18 2.04
CA HIS A 91 -2.02 -7.01 2.90
C HIS A 91 -3.38 -6.34 3.06
N ALA A 92 -3.53 -5.64 4.19
CA ALA A 92 -4.69 -4.82 4.48
C ALA A 92 -4.22 -3.56 5.21
N GLN A 93 -4.82 -2.44 4.83
CA GLN A 93 -4.50 -1.13 5.41
C GLN A 93 -5.68 -0.66 6.24
N LYS A 94 -5.48 -0.50 7.55
CA LYS A 94 -6.49 0.03 8.45
C LYS A 94 -6.10 1.45 8.86
N PHE A 95 -6.88 2.43 8.42
CA PHE A 95 -6.57 3.83 8.62
C PHE A 95 -7.04 4.30 9.99
N THR A 96 -6.09 4.74 10.80
CA THR A 96 -6.33 5.22 12.17
C THR A 96 -6.56 6.73 12.20
N GLU A 97 -6.28 7.42 11.10
CA GLU A 97 -6.54 8.85 10.88
C GLU A 97 -6.97 9.05 9.45
N ASP A 98 -7.62 10.20 9.16
CA ASP A 98 -7.84 10.61 7.78
C ASP A 98 -6.48 10.73 7.08
N SER A 99 -6.33 10.08 5.94
CA SER A 99 -5.02 9.89 5.34
C SER A 99 -5.00 10.22 3.86
N VAL A 100 -3.82 10.64 3.40
CA VAL A 100 -3.50 10.86 1.99
C VAL A 100 -2.22 10.10 1.68
N PHE A 101 -2.25 9.29 0.64
CA PHE A 101 -1.06 8.53 0.25
C PHE A 101 -0.94 8.40 -1.27
N LEU A 102 0.28 8.10 -1.71
CA LEU A 102 0.59 7.78 -3.10
C LEU A 102 0.80 6.28 -3.22
N ALA A 103 0.14 5.67 -4.19
CA ALA A 103 0.32 4.26 -4.52
C ALA A 103 1.05 4.16 -5.85
N LEU A 104 2.25 3.56 -5.84
CA LEU A 104 3.08 3.35 -7.01
C LEU A 104 3.07 1.86 -7.35
N SER A 105 2.79 1.53 -8.60
CA SER A 105 2.68 0.15 -9.05
C SER A 105 3.54 -0.11 -10.27
N THR A 106 4.10 -1.30 -10.36
CA THR A 106 4.92 -1.70 -11.50
C THR A 106 4.07 -2.19 -12.68
N ARG A 107 2.75 -2.34 -12.49
CA ARG A 107 1.83 -2.79 -13.53
C ARG A 107 0.78 -1.73 -13.83
N GLN A 108 0.37 -1.68 -15.10
CA GLN A 108 -0.71 -0.80 -15.54
C GLN A 108 -2.06 -1.29 -15.03
N ARG A 109 -3.00 -0.36 -14.87
CA ARG A 109 -4.37 -0.64 -14.43
C ARG A 109 -5.34 -0.81 -15.60
N GLU A 110 -4.89 -0.53 -16.83
CA GLU A 110 -5.71 -0.56 -18.03
C GLU A 110 -6.02 -2.00 -18.47
N HIS A 111 -7.14 -2.18 -19.18
CA HIS A 111 -7.53 -3.43 -19.82
C HIS A 111 -7.67 -4.62 -18.86
N GLY A 112 -8.13 -4.35 -17.63
CA GLY A 112 -8.35 -5.41 -16.65
C GLY A 112 -7.10 -5.98 -16.00
N LYS A 113 -5.93 -5.40 -16.27
CA LYS A 113 -4.67 -5.93 -15.75
C LYS A 113 -4.60 -5.93 -14.22
N TYR A 114 -5.19 -4.93 -13.59
CA TYR A 114 -5.24 -4.86 -12.12
C TYR A 114 -6.13 -5.95 -11.55
N GLU A 115 -7.35 -6.10 -12.08
CA GLU A 115 -8.32 -7.07 -11.59
C GLU A 115 -7.82 -8.50 -11.81
N ASP A 116 -7.16 -8.76 -12.95
CA ASP A 116 -6.62 -10.10 -13.26
C ASP A 116 -5.49 -10.49 -12.33
N ASP A 117 -4.74 -9.52 -11.83
CA ASP A 117 -3.59 -9.73 -10.94
C ASP A 117 -3.96 -9.65 -9.46
N THR A 118 -5.16 -9.18 -9.14
CA THR A 118 -5.57 -8.90 -7.75
C THR A 118 -6.47 -10.01 -7.24
N ILE A 119 -6.04 -10.68 -6.18
CA ILE A 119 -6.76 -11.81 -5.58
C ILE A 119 -7.24 -11.40 -4.19
N ALA A 120 -8.55 -11.52 -3.94
CA ALA A 120 -9.13 -11.23 -2.62
C ALA A 120 -8.54 -12.17 -1.57
N PHE A 121 -8.16 -11.61 -0.44
CA PHE A 121 -7.60 -12.36 0.69
C PHE A 121 -7.81 -11.54 1.97
N GLN A 122 -8.65 -12.01 2.87
CA GLN A 122 -8.96 -11.28 4.08
C GLN A 122 -7.85 -11.43 5.13
N VAL A 123 -6.94 -10.48 5.17
CA VAL A 123 -5.94 -10.38 6.23
C VAL A 123 -6.61 -9.84 7.50
N ILE A 124 -7.52 -8.88 7.34
CA ILE A 124 -8.40 -8.39 8.40
C ILE A 124 -9.80 -8.91 8.11
N GLU A 125 -10.34 -9.74 8.99
CA GLU A 125 -11.67 -10.33 8.82
C GLU A 125 -12.77 -9.28 9.00
N GLY A 126 -13.89 -9.50 8.32
CA GLY A 126 -15.06 -8.64 8.42
C GLY A 126 -15.07 -7.45 7.48
N TYR A 127 -14.03 -7.25 6.69
CA TYR A 127 -13.96 -6.17 5.71
C TYR A 127 -13.85 -6.74 4.31
N LEU A 128 -14.81 -6.39 3.44
CA LEU A 128 -14.79 -6.76 2.05
C LEU A 128 -14.20 -5.61 1.21
N ASN A 129 -13.40 -5.96 0.22
CA ASN A 129 -12.94 -4.99 -0.76
C ASN A 129 -14.06 -4.73 -1.76
N PRO A 130 -14.67 -3.51 -1.79
CA PRO A 130 -15.80 -3.24 -2.68
C PRO A 130 -15.47 -3.42 -4.16
N GLN A 131 -14.22 -3.23 -4.55
CA GLN A 131 -13.80 -3.41 -5.95
C GLN A 131 -13.76 -4.87 -6.35
N LEU A 132 -13.47 -5.77 -5.42
CA LEU A 132 -13.35 -7.20 -5.69
C LEU A 132 -14.66 -7.95 -5.43
N SER A 133 -15.49 -7.49 -4.52
CA SER A 133 -16.75 -8.14 -4.15
C SER A 133 -17.85 -8.01 -5.21
N ARG A 134 -17.63 -7.21 -6.24
CA ARG A 134 -18.58 -6.99 -7.33
C ARG A 134 -18.50 -8.03 -8.45
N LYS A 135 -17.58 -8.94 -8.35
CA LYS A 135 -17.36 -9.96 -9.37
C LYS A 135 -18.34 -11.11 -9.28
#